data_c4cf143f97aaa7dd283ea12921d5c48c
#
_entry.id   c4cf143f97aaa7dd283ea12921d5c48c
#
_cell.length_a   1.000
_cell.length_b   1.000
_cell.length_c   1.000
_cell.angle_alpha   90.00
_cell.angle_beta   90.00
_cell.angle_gamma   90.00
#
_symmetry.space_group_name_H-M   'P 1'
#
loop_
_entity.id
_entity.type
_entity.pdbx_description
1 polymer ?
#
loop_
_entity_poly.entity_id
_entity_poly.type
_entity_poly.pdbx_seq_one_letter_code
_entity_poly.pdbx_strand_id
1 'polypeptide(L)'
;MRNSTFKFPMKKIVQIYLILFFGVCINLNSQSKGFRLIGAQNSYQDISFQFINNLIVIPIQVNDKKLNFILDSGVSKTIVFNSSRADTILSNFQNKYKLKGLGEGLPVNAVISKNNLFKINNLIAVNKNVYVVLKDDFDLSSKMGITIHGVIGYDIFSDLILRINYKSKKIRFYNPSQYKQKICSKCEVLPITIFQKKPYIDLSLKLNNNSKIIPIKMLIDSGGSDAIWLFEYSNEKIVTPENFFTDFLGVGLSGTVYGKRSRISSLGLGKFLLKKPTVSFLDTLSTKEARRFNKRNGSIGTGILKRFTVWFDYPNNRLMLKKNNFFNEEFNYNMSGLEVVYDGKILVEELSRNYSRGRGETPDPNGNRNYIRLIKSYEYKFKPNFKINDVLKGSPADIAGVMKDDILIKINGNPAYNFQLHEIISIFHKKENNLIRLTLMRNNKKIKIQFNLKKII
;
A
#
# COMPACT_ATOMS: atom_id res chain seq x y z
N MET A 1 49.41 73.02 20.58
CA MET A 1 48.96 71.62 20.57
C MET A 1 47.46 71.60 20.22
N ARG A 2 47.10 71.20 19.02
CA ARG A 2 45.72 71.12 18.56
C ARG A 2 45.23 69.70 18.69
N ASN A 3 44.28 69.48 19.61
CA ASN A 3 43.54 68.21 19.71
C ASN A 3 42.47 68.15 18.64
N SER A 4 42.59 67.29 17.64
CA SER A 4 41.55 66.96 16.68
C SER A 4 40.75 65.76 17.17
N THR A 5 39.57 66.01 17.70
CA THR A 5 38.59 64.96 18.02
C THR A 5 37.86 64.55 16.75
N PHE A 6 38.12 63.36 16.23
CA PHE A 6 37.35 62.73 15.16
C PHE A 6 35.95 62.37 15.66
N LYS A 7 34.93 63.16 15.30
CA LYS A 7 33.52 62.76 15.47
C LYS A 7 33.04 61.91 14.31
N PHE A 8 32.94 60.60 14.49
CA PHE A 8 32.21 59.74 13.56
C PHE A 8 30.72 60.08 13.56
N PRO A 9 30.07 60.29 12.40
CA PRO A 9 28.63 60.64 12.40
C PRO A 9 27.79 59.45 12.80
N MET A 10 27.10 59.58 13.91
CA MET A 10 26.21 58.55 14.51
C MET A 10 25.18 57.97 13.53
N LYS A 11 24.77 58.68 12.50
CA LYS A 11 23.89 58.22 11.42
C LYS A 11 24.47 57.04 10.60
N LYS A 12 25.77 56.99 10.34
CA LYS A 12 26.42 55.87 9.61
C LYS A 12 26.52 54.59 10.45
N ILE A 13 26.70 54.72 11.75
CA ILE A 13 26.73 53.57 12.66
C ILE A 13 25.36 52.90 12.77
N VAL A 14 24.26 53.70 12.87
CA VAL A 14 22.89 53.19 12.92
C VAL A 14 22.51 52.51 11.60
N GLN A 15 22.94 53.02 10.43
CA GLN A 15 22.73 52.33 9.14
C GLN A 15 23.46 51.02 9.02
N ILE A 16 24.68 50.89 9.54
CA ILE A 16 25.45 49.62 9.53
C ILE A 16 24.79 48.58 10.45
N TYR A 17 24.28 48.96 11.63
CA TYR A 17 23.53 48.07 12.52
C TYR A 17 22.18 47.64 11.94
N LEU A 18 21.48 48.50 11.20
CA LEU A 18 20.22 48.17 10.50
C LEU A 18 20.48 47.17 9.36
N ILE A 19 21.56 47.31 8.58
CA ILE A 19 21.93 46.37 7.50
C ILE A 19 22.36 45.03 8.08
N LEU A 20 23.11 45.00 9.19
CA LEU A 20 23.48 43.75 9.88
C LEU A 20 22.26 43.03 10.49
N PHE A 21 21.32 43.77 11.07
CA PHE A 21 20.08 43.20 11.61
C PHE A 21 19.15 42.67 10.53
N PHE A 22 19.04 43.32 9.38
CA PHE A 22 18.30 42.79 8.22
C PHE A 22 18.98 41.60 7.58
N GLY A 23 20.32 41.53 7.55
CA GLY A 23 21.09 40.42 7.02
C GLY A 23 20.96 39.14 7.85
N VAL A 24 20.75 39.23 9.18
CA VAL A 24 20.53 38.08 10.07
C VAL A 24 19.10 37.56 9.99
N CYS A 25 18.12 38.41 9.69
CA CYS A 25 16.70 37.98 9.59
C CYS A 25 16.36 37.19 8.32
N ILE A 26 17.22 37.23 7.26
CA ILE A 26 16.90 36.55 5.98
C ILE A 26 17.20 35.04 6.01
N ASN A 27 17.92 34.54 7.00
CA ASN A 27 18.31 33.10 7.07
C ASN A 27 17.38 32.20 7.86
N LEU A 28 16.21 32.66 8.33
CA LEU A 28 15.35 31.89 9.25
C LEU A 28 14.17 31.18 8.60
N ASN A 29 13.99 31.23 7.29
CA ASN A 29 12.77 30.72 6.63
C ASN A 29 12.94 29.62 5.58
N SER A 30 14.02 28.85 5.61
CA SER A 30 14.09 27.65 4.78
C SER A 30 13.93 26.37 5.60
N GLN A 31 12.84 26.26 6.38
CA GLN A 31 12.40 24.94 6.83
C GLN A 31 11.79 24.21 5.64
N SER A 32 12.56 23.31 5.04
CA SER A 32 12.07 22.37 4.04
C SER A 32 10.82 21.68 4.57
N LYS A 33 9.67 21.90 3.89
CA LYS A 33 8.39 21.27 4.27
C LYS A 33 8.34 19.78 3.97
N GLY A 34 9.41 19.19 3.42
CA GLY A 34 9.48 17.81 3.00
C GLY A 34 10.14 16.87 4.01
N PHE A 35 10.16 15.59 3.67
CA PHE A 35 10.90 14.60 4.44
C PHE A 35 12.41 14.77 4.26
N ARG A 36 13.14 14.76 5.37
CA ARG A 36 14.60 14.84 5.38
C ARG A 36 15.21 13.87 6.36
N LEU A 37 16.40 13.39 6.06
CA LEU A 37 17.21 12.60 6.98
C LEU A 37 17.86 13.53 8.02
N ILE A 38 17.77 13.13 9.30
CA ILE A 38 18.44 13.81 10.40
C ILE A 38 19.75 13.09 10.70
N GLY A 39 20.82 13.87 10.96
CA GLY A 39 22.16 13.37 11.28
C GLY A 39 23.10 13.46 10.09
N ALA A 40 24.22 14.15 10.28
CA ALA A 40 25.19 14.52 9.23
C ALA A 40 25.90 13.32 8.56
N GLN A 41 25.87 12.13 9.16
CA GLN A 41 26.57 10.94 8.64
C GLN A 41 25.69 9.98 7.84
N ASN A 42 24.36 10.14 7.85
CA ASN A 42 23.47 9.15 7.23
C ASN A 42 23.09 9.54 5.81
N SER A 43 23.74 8.93 4.82
CA SER A 43 23.35 9.05 3.41
C SER A 43 22.05 8.32 3.07
N TYR A 44 21.58 7.43 3.96
CA TYR A 44 20.34 6.66 3.77
C TYR A 44 19.75 6.16 5.10
N GLN A 45 18.47 5.80 5.06
CA GLN A 45 17.71 5.14 6.13
C GLN A 45 16.96 3.94 5.57
N ASP A 46 17.09 2.79 6.23
CA ASP A 46 16.31 1.59 5.93
C ASP A 46 15.11 1.45 6.88
N ILE A 47 13.99 1.02 6.32
CA ILE A 47 12.83 0.57 7.10
C ILE A 47 12.29 -0.74 6.54
N SER A 48 11.67 -1.55 7.40
CA SER A 48 10.88 -2.70 6.98
C SER A 48 9.43 -2.28 6.75
N PHE A 49 8.74 -2.97 5.83
CA PHE A 49 7.32 -2.77 5.57
C PHE A 49 6.54 -4.10 5.63
N GLN A 50 5.25 -4.01 5.90
CA GLN A 50 4.34 -5.13 5.70
C GLN A 50 3.85 -5.12 4.25
N PHE A 51 3.86 -6.28 3.60
CA PHE A 51 3.38 -6.44 2.24
C PHE A 51 2.13 -7.29 2.24
N ILE A 52 0.97 -6.65 2.16
CA ILE A 52 -0.36 -7.23 2.37
C ILE A 52 -1.21 -6.94 1.14
N ASN A 53 -1.81 -7.96 0.54
CA ASN A 53 -2.65 -7.85 -0.66
C ASN A 53 -2.00 -7.01 -1.78
N ASN A 54 -0.69 -7.22 -2.01
CA ASN A 54 0.14 -6.43 -2.92
C ASN A 54 0.27 -4.94 -2.56
N LEU A 55 -0.05 -4.51 -1.34
CA LEU A 55 0.13 -3.13 -0.88
C LEU A 55 1.26 -3.04 0.15
N ILE A 56 1.98 -1.94 0.11
CA ILE A 56 3.05 -1.61 1.05
C ILE A 56 2.45 -0.85 2.21
N VAL A 57 2.55 -1.40 3.42
CA VAL A 57 2.11 -0.74 4.65
C VAL A 57 3.33 -0.42 5.51
N ILE A 58 3.50 0.85 5.85
CA ILE A 58 4.61 1.36 6.67
C ILE A 58 4.09 2.01 7.94
N PRO A 59 4.77 1.78 9.09
CA PRO A 59 4.48 2.50 10.31
C PRO A 59 5.11 3.89 10.26
N ILE A 60 4.31 4.91 10.50
CA ILE A 60 4.73 6.32 10.58
C ILE A 60 4.27 6.87 11.92
N GLN A 61 5.14 7.58 12.62
CA GLN A 61 4.77 8.34 13.80
C GLN A 61 4.25 9.72 13.37
N VAL A 62 3.02 10.03 13.75
CA VAL A 62 2.38 11.33 13.50
C VAL A 62 2.03 11.94 14.85
N ASN A 63 2.59 13.11 15.18
CA ASN A 63 2.39 13.77 16.47
C ASN A 63 2.51 12.79 17.66
N ASP A 64 3.62 12.00 17.66
CA ASP A 64 3.97 11.01 18.69
C ASP A 64 3.11 9.73 18.75
N LYS A 65 2.19 9.53 17.85
CA LYS A 65 1.40 8.28 17.72
C LYS A 65 1.83 7.48 16.49
N LYS A 66 2.01 6.16 16.66
CA LYS A 66 2.31 5.24 15.54
C LYS A 66 1.04 4.90 14.77
N LEU A 67 1.05 5.17 13.47
CA LEU A 67 -0.04 4.92 12.54
C LEU A 67 0.46 4.10 11.35
N ASN A 68 -0.39 3.22 10.81
CA ASN A 68 -0.08 2.43 9.62
C ASN A 68 -0.58 3.16 8.37
N PHE A 69 0.32 3.43 7.44
CA PHE A 69 -0.01 4.08 6.17
C PHE A 69 0.27 3.16 4.98
N ILE A 70 -0.64 3.17 4.02
CA ILE A 70 -0.34 2.64 2.68
C ILE A 70 0.59 3.63 1.98
N LEU A 71 1.69 3.12 1.41
CA LEU A 71 2.61 3.90 0.58
C LEU A 71 2.11 3.89 -0.87
N ASP A 72 1.59 5.02 -1.34
CA ASP A 72 0.88 5.15 -2.60
C ASP A 72 1.45 6.28 -3.47
N SER A 73 2.20 5.92 -4.52
CA SER A 73 2.76 6.88 -5.47
C SER A 73 1.70 7.58 -6.34
N GLY A 74 0.49 7.04 -6.42
CA GLY A 74 -0.63 7.60 -7.17
C GLY A 74 -1.40 8.69 -6.41
N VAL A 75 -1.09 8.92 -5.11
CA VAL A 75 -1.75 9.91 -4.27
C VAL A 75 -0.93 11.19 -4.12
N SER A 76 -1.57 12.34 -4.31
CA SER A 76 -0.92 13.67 -4.26
C SER A 76 -0.97 14.34 -2.89
N LYS A 77 -1.72 13.78 -1.94
CA LYS A 77 -1.99 14.35 -0.61
C LYS A 77 -1.90 13.24 0.44
N THR A 78 -1.38 13.55 1.61
CA THR A 78 -1.45 12.64 2.76
C THR A 78 -2.87 12.67 3.32
N ILE A 79 -3.51 11.49 3.39
CA ILE A 79 -4.89 11.32 3.85
C ILE A 79 -4.86 10.42 5.09
N VAL A 80 -5.60 10.82 6.13
CA VAL A 80 -5.88 10.02 7.32
C VAL A 80 -7.37 9.71 7.36
N PHE A 81 -7.69 8.46 7.60
CA PHE A 81 -9.07 8.01 7.80
C PHE A 81 -9.47 8.24 9.25
N ASN A 82 -10.65 8.79 9.47
CA ASN A 82 -11.18 9.01 10.82
C ASN A 82 -11.67 7.67 11.41
N SER A 83 -10.73 6.81 11.79
CA SER A 83 -11.03 5.68 12.64
C SER A 83 -10.86 6.12 14.09
N SER A 84 -11.93 6.37 14.80
CA SER A 84 -12.14 6.54 16.26
C SER A 84 -11.03 7.17 17.14
N ARG A 85 -9.88 7.58 16.59
CA ARG A 85 -8.74 8.16 17.33
C ARG A 85 -8.03 9.32 16.61
N ALA A 86 -8.45 9.72 15.41
CA ALA A 86 -7.82 10.81 14.70
C ALA A 86 -7.94 12.14 15.47
N ASP A 87 -9.06 12.33 16.18
CA ASP A 87 -9.36 13.53 16.97
C ASP A 87 -8.36 13.75 18.13
N THR A 88 -7.77 12.68 18.65
CA THR A 88 -6.77 12.76 19.72
C THR A 88 -5.34 12.95 19.23
N ILE A 89 -5.11 12.77 17.91
CA ILE A 89 -3.77 12.79 17.30
C ILE A 89 -3.55 14.06 16.50
N LEU A 90 -4.58 14.50 15.82
CA LEU A 90 -4.56 15.64 14.90
C LEU A 90 -5.30 16.83 15.52
N SER A 91 -4.73 18.00 15.36
CA SER A 91 -5.28 19.27 15.85
C SER A 91 -5.24 20.31 14.73
N ASN A 92 -5.64 21.54 15.04
CA ASN A 92 -5.60 22.66 14.10
C ASN A 92 -6.39 22.39 12.80
N PHE A 93 -7.61 21.87 12.95
CA PHE A 93 -8.51 21.64 11.83
C PHE A 93 -8.97 22.94 11.20
N GLN A 94 -8.86 23.00 9.89
CA GLN A 94 -9.27 24.16 9.10
C GLN A 94 -9.97 23.68 7.84
N ASN A 95 -10.86 24.52 7.33
CA ASN A 95 -11.52 24.38 6.02
C ASN A 95 -12.05 22.98 5.68
N LYS A 96 -13.26 22.92 5.18
CA LYS A 96 -13.85 21.72 4.61
C LYS A 96 -13.38 21.54 3.16
N TYR A 97 -13.02 20.35 2.78
CA TYR A 97 -12.61 19.98 1.43
C TYR A 97 -13.42 18.80 0.92
N LYS A 98 -13.60 18.75 -0.39
CA LYS A 98 -14.14 17.57 -1.07
C LYS A 98 -13.00 16.87 -1.79
N LEU A 99 -12.72 15.63 -1.39
CA LEU A 99 -11.75 14.76 -2.04
C LEU A 99 -12.47 13.87 -3.02
N LYS A 100 -11.90 13.68 -4.21
CA LYS A 100 -12.43 12.81 -5.25
C LYS A 100 -11.31 11.95 -5.85
N GLY A 101 -11.63 10.72 -6.18
CA GLY A 101 -10.71 9.77 -6.79
C GLY A 101 -11.41 8.83 -7.76
N LEU A 102 -10.89 7.63 -7.93
CA LEU A 102 -11.53 6.57 -8.70
C LEU A 102 -12.79 6.08 -7.97
N GLY A 103 -13.75 5.56 -8.74
CA GLY A 103 -15.05 5.09 -8.28
C GLY A 103 -16.19 6.00 -8.74
N GLU A 104 -17.42 5.48 -8.66
CA GLU A 104 -18.63 6.14 -9.16
C GLU A 104 -19.36 6.98 -8.11
N GLY A 105 -18.88 6.94 -6.86
CA GLY A 105 -19.51 7.63 -5.74
C GLY A 105 -19.25 9.13 -5.68
N LEU A 106 -19.85 9.76 -4.69
CA LEU A 106 -19.74 11.19 -4.42
C LEU A 106 -18.34 11.54 -3.86
N PRO A 107 -17.91 12.81 -4.01
CA PRO A 107 -16.70 13.29 -3.34
C PRO A 107 -16.80 13.14 -1.82
N VAL A 108 -15.71 12.73 -1.18
CA VAL A 108 -15.63 12.51 0.25
C VAL A 108 -15.30 13.83 0.97
N ASN A 109 -16.03 14.11 2.05
CA ASN A 109 -15.77 15.26 2.88
C ASN A 109 -14.53 15.05 3.75
N ALA A 110 -13.64 16.03 3.75
CA ALA A 110 -12.42 16.03 4.55
C ALA A 110 -12.18 17.41 5.17
N VAL A 111 -11.41 17.45 6.24
CA VAL A 111 -10.85 18.68 6.83
C VAL A 111 -9.33 18.63 6.72
N ILE A 112 -8.66 19.77 6.76
CA ILE A 112 -7.20 19.83 6.82
C ILE A 112 -6.77 20.03 8.28
N SER A 113 -5.90 19.15 8.76
CA SER A 113 -5.09 19.38 9.94
C SER A 113 -3.73 19.93 9.50
N LYS A 114 -3.29 21.02 10.11
CA LYS A 114 -2.03 21.70 9.78
C LYS A 114 -0.96 21.48 10.86
N ASN A 115 0.30 21.75 10.47
CA ASN A 115 1.46 21.77 11.38
C ASN A 115 1.75 20.41 12.04
N ASN A 116 1.49 19.31 11.35
CA ASN A 116 1.77 17.97 11.87
C ASN A 116 3.25 17.60 11.70
N LEU A 117 3.75 16.85 12.66
CA LEU A 117 5.08 16.27 12.69
C LEU A 117 5.02 14.79 12.27
N PHE A 118 5.78 14.41 11.24
CA PHE A 118 5.92 13.04 10.79
C PHE A 118 7.34 12.54 11.09
N LYS A 119 7.45 11.33 11.64
CA LYS A 119 8.74 10.66 11.89
C LYS A 119 8.70 9.22 11.41
N ILE A 120 9.78 8.80 10.75
CA ILE A 120 10.06 7.41 10.38
C ILE A 120 11.53 7.15 10.72
N ASN A 121 11.82 6.65 11.93
CA ASN A 121 13.18 6.57 12.46
C ASN A 121 13.89 7.95 12.35
N ASN A 122 14.98 8.05 11.57
CA ASN A 122 15.73 9.28 11.36
C ASN A 122 15.17 10.18 10.24
N LEU A 123 14.06 9.82 9.62
CA LEU A 123 13.34 10.68 8.69
C LEU A 123 12.34 11.55 9.44
N ILE A 124 12.38 12.84 9.18
CA ILE A 124 11.45 13.80 9.78
C ILE A 124 10.85 14.72 8.71
N ALA A 125 9.57 15.04 8.85
CA ALA A 125 8.93 16.11 8.12
C ALA A 125 8.09 16.94 9.08
N VAL A 126 8.33 18.23 9.10
CA VAL A 126 7.62 19.21 9.96
C VAL A 126 6.60 19.99 9.15
N ASN A 127 5.64 20.60 9.84
CA ASN A 127 4.64 21.48 9.26
C ASN A 127 3.85 20.84 8.10
N LYS A 128 3.55 19.54 8.23
CA LYS A 128 2.80 18.79 7.21
C LYS A 128 1.30 19.03 7.34
N ASN A 129 0.66 19.22 6.20
CA ASN A 129 -0.79 19.24 6.10
C ASN A 129 -1.31 17.83 5.84
N VAL A 130 -2.34 17.45 6.58
CA VAL A 130 -3.01 16.15 6.49
C VAL A 130 -4.48 16.35 6.19
N TYR A 131 -5.00 15.62 5.22
CA TYR A 131 -6.43 15.59 4.91
C TYR A 131 -7.09 14.49 5.73
N VAL A 132 -7.99 14.87 6.63
CA VAL A 132 -8.71 13.93 7.49
C VAL A 132 -10.08 13.68 6.89
N VAL A 133 -10.34 12.45 6.49
CA VAL A 133 -11.65 12.02 5.99
C VAL A 133 -12.59 11.84 7.18
N LEU A 134 -13.71 12.55 7.19
CA LEU A 134 -14.62 12.60 8.34
C LEU A 134 -15.46 11.35 8.50
N LYS A 135 -15.71 10.61 7.43
CA LYS A 135 -16.51 9.39 7.41
C LYS A 135 -15.71 8.28 6.73
N ASP A 136 -15.49 7.20 7.44
CA ASP A 136 -14.76 6.05 6.92
C ASP A 136 -15.75 5.05 6.28
N ASP A 137 -16.17 5.35 5.05
CA ASP A 137 -17.00 4.46 4.26
C ASP A 137 -16.16 3.42 3.47
N PHE A 138 -14.82 3.45 3.61
CA PHE A 138 -13.93 2.62 2.79
C PHE A 138 -13.69 1.24 3.37
N ASP A 139 -13.81 1.11 4.69
CA ASP A 139 -13.54 -0.12 5.44
C ASP A 139 -12.28 -0.88 4.98
N LEU A 140 -11.24 -0.10 4.69
CA LEU A 140 -9.95 -0.66 4.25
C LEU A 140 -9.35 -1.60 5.28
N SER A 141 -9.59 -1.35 6.56
CA SER A 141 -9.04 -2.18 7.64
C SER A 141 -9.60 -3.60 7.59
N SER A 142 -10.90 -3.78 7.37
CA SER A 142 -11.49 -5.11 7.22
C SER A 142 -11.01 -5.82 5.96
N LYS A 143 -10.86 -5.09 4.85
CA LYS A 143 -10.34 -5.64 3.58
C LYS A 143 -8.84 -5.96 3.62
N MET A 144 -8.08 -5.29 4.47
CA MET A 144 -6.65 -5.55 4.67
C MET A 144 -6.35 -6.55 5.80
N GLY A 145 -7.32 -6.79 6.69
CA GLY A 145 -7.13 -7.61 7.89
C GLY A 145 -6.20 -7.00 8.96
N ILE A 146 -5.84 -5.73 8.79
CA ILE A 146 -5.07 -4.92 9.74
C ILE A 146 -5.59 -3.49 9.73
N THR A 147 -5.39 -2.77 10.83
CA THR A 147 -5.78 -1.37 10.90
C THR A 147 -4.93 -0.50 9.97
N ILE A 148 -5.59 0.15 9.02
CA ILE A 148 -5.01 1.15 8.11
C ILE A 148 -5.51 2.52 8.55
N HIS A 149 -4.59 3.40 8.90
CA HIS A 149 -4.93 4.73 9.40
C HIS A 149 -4.92 5.80 8.30
N GLY A 150 -4.26 5.52 7.16
CA GLY A 150 -4.19 6.49 6.07
C GLY A 150 -3.36 6.04 4.88
N VAL A 151 -3.20 6.99 3.96
CA VAL A 151 -2.42 6.83 2.72
C VAL A 151 -1.43 7.99 2.63
N ILE A 152 -0.18 7.69 2.28
CA ILE A 152 0.88 8.67 2.06
C ILE A 152 1.53 8.46 0.70
N GLY A 153 1.74 9.54 -0.04
CA GLY A 153 2.31 9.46 -1.38
C GLY A 153 3.32 10.56 -1.66
N TYR A 154 2.98 11.50 -2.52
CA TYR A 154 3.90 12.53 -3.01
C TYR A 154 4.76 13.17 -1.91
N ASP A 155 4.22 13.39 -0.74
CA ASP A 155 4.92 14.01 0.38
C ASP A 155 6.20 13.29 0.81
N ILE A 156 6.28 11.96 0.61
CA ILE A 156 7.48 11.17 0.94
C ILE A 156 8.35 10.90 -0.29
N PHE A 157 7.75 10.91 -1.49
CA PHE A 157 8.50 10.67 -2.74
C PHE A 157 9.20 11.92 -3.27
N SER A 158 8.69 13.12 -2.97
CA SER A 158 9.16 14.37 -3.60
C SER A 158 10.59 14.76 -3.26
N ASP A 159 11.02 14.49 -2.03
CA ASP A 159 12.29 15.01 -1.50
C ASP A 159 13.36 13.94 -1.28
N LEU A 160 13.03 12.69 -1.52
CA LEU A 160 13.88 11.53 -1.27
C LEU A 160 13.94 10.60 -2.48
N ILE A 161 15.02 9.83 -2.60
CA ILE A 161 15.07 8.70 -3.52
C ILE A 161 14.71 7.45 -2.73
N LEU A 162 13.64 6.74 -3.15
CA LEU A 162 13.14 5.54 -2.49
C LEU A 162 13.54 4.30 -3.27
N ARG A 163 14.33 3.42 -2.67
CA ARG A 163 14.58 2.07 -3.19
C ARG A 163 13.70 1.07 -2.48
N ILE A 164 12.76 0.47 -3.20
CA ILE A 164 11.83 -0.54 -2.69
C ILE A 164 12.29 -1.93 -3.13
N ASN A 165 12.56 -2.81 -2.16
CA ASN A 165 12.88 -4.21 -2.39
C ASN A 165 11.76 -5.08 -1.83
N TYR A 166 10.89 -5.56 -2.70
CA TYR A 166 9.72 -6.36 -2.33
C TYR A 166 10.08 -7.74 -1.76
N LYS A 167 11.21 -8.35 -2.19
CA LYS A 167 11.66 -9.65 -1.69
C LYS A 167 12.07 -9.57 -0.22
N SER A 168 12.88 -8.57 0.14
CA SER A 168 13.32 -8.37 1.53
C SER A 168 12.35 -7.56 2.36
N LYS A 169 11.26 -7.04 1.75
CA LYS A 169 10.28 -6.14 2.37
C LYS A 169 10.94 -4.93 3.05
N LYS A 170 11.90 -4.31 2.36
CA LYS A 170 12.65 -3.14 2.85
C LYS A 170 12.55 -1.97 1.89
N ILE A 171 12.41 -0.77 2.45
CA ILE A 171 12.55 0.50 1.73
C ILE A 171 13.81 1.16 2.25
N ARG A 172 14.62 1.65 1.31
CA ARG A 172 15.76 2.50 1.60
C ARG A 172 15.49 3.90 1.06
N PHE A 173 15.56 4.87 1.95
CA PHE A 173 15.44 6.28 1.64
C PHE A 173 16.83 6.87 1.55
N TYR A 174 17.12 7.57 0.46
CA TYR A 174 18.39 8.26 0.26
C TYR A 174 18.17 9.76 0.25
N ASN A 175 19.15 10.49 0.77
CA ASN A 175 19.26 11.92 0.54
C ASN A 175 19.72 12.14 -0.93
N PRO A 176 18.95 12.87 -1.77
CA PRO A 176 19.30 13.07 -3.18
C PRO A 176 20.67 13.73 -3.38
N SER A 177 21.07 14.67 -2.51
CA SER A 177 22.35 15.37 -2.61
C SER A 177 23.58 14.48 -2.35
N GLN A 178 23.39 13.36 -1.64
CA GLN A 178 24.46 12.42 -1.31
C GLN A 178 24.34 11.10 -2.10
N TYR A 179 23.26 10.93 -2.86
CA TYR A 179 23.02 9.70 -3.62
C TYR A 179 23.89 9.65 -4.86
N LYS A 180 24.80 8.68 -4.89
CA LYS A 180 25.57 8.35 -6.09
C LYS A 180 24.97 7.10 -6.73
N GLN A 181 24.41 7.26 -7.93
CA GLN A 181 23.91 6.13 -8.69
C GLN A 181 25.06 5.22 -9.10
N LYS A 182 25.02 3.97 -8.64
CA LYS A 182 25.98 2.94 -9.09
C LYS A 182 25.63 2.50 -10.51
N ILE A 183 26.67 2.25 -11.32
CA ILE A 183 26.52 1.64 -12.64
C ILE A 183 25.85 0.27 -12.48
N CYS A 184 24.78 0.02 -13.23
CA CYS A 184 24.01 -1.21 -13.14
C CYS A 184 23.58 -1.66 -14.54
N SER A 185 24.35 -2.57 -15.16
CA SER A 185 24.07 -3.13 -16.50
C SER A 185 22.71 -3.89 -16.56
N LYS A 186 22.31 -4.48 -15.43
CA LYS A 186 21.04 -5.22 -15.30
C LYS A 186 19.83 -4.33 -14.99
N CYS A 187 20.03 -3.03 -14.78
CA CYS A 187 18.98 -2.07 -14.51
C CYS A 187 18.48 -1.43 -15.81
N GLU A 188 17.26 -0.91 -15.74
CA GLU A 188 16.66 -0.03 -16.73
C GLU A 188 16.30 1.28 -16.05
N VAL A 189 16.65 2.39 -16.66
CA VAL A 189 16.31 3.73 -16.19
C VAL A 189 15.32 4.33 -17.16
N LEU A 190 14.15 4.64 -16.67
CA LEU A 190 13.03 5.15 -17.47
C LEU A 190 12.71 6.58 -17.02
N PRO A 191 12.56 7.52 -17.94
CA PRO A 191 12.09 8.86 -17.61
C PRO A 191 10.64 8.80 -17.14
N ILE A 192 10.31 9.62 -16.12
CA ILE A 192 8.94 9.81 -15.65
C ILE A 192 8.55 11.28 -15.75
N THR A 193 7.26 11.52 -15.91
CA THR A 193 6.68 12.86 -15.88
C THR A 193 5.90 13.03 -14.58
N ILE A 194 6.27 14.00 -13.74
CA ILE A 194 5.46 14.35 -12.57
C ILE A 194 4.41 15.38 -12.98
N PHE A 195 3.15 14.97 -12.98
CA PHE A 195 2.02 15.87 -13.28
C PHE A 195 1.01 15.83 -12.13
N GLN A 196 0.65 17.02 -11.61
CA GLN A 196 -0.22 17.15 -10.43
C GLN A 196 0.24 16.27 -9.25
N LYS A 197 1.57 16.23 -9.01
CA LYS A 197 2.20 15.43 -7.95
C LYS A 197 2.06 13.91 -8.11
N LYS A 198 1.82 13.42 -9.32
CA LYS A 198 1.69 11.99 -9.65
C LYS A 198 2.70 11.60 -10.73
N PRO A 199 3.31 10.42 -10.65
CA PRO A 199 4.32 9.95 -11.61
C PRO A 199 3.66 9.24 -12.79
N TYR A 200 3.98 9.67 -13.99
CA TYR A 200 3.56 9.03 -15.23
C TYR A 200 4.75 8.52 -16.02
N ILE A 201 4.56 7.41 -16.71
CA ILE A 201 5.58 6.74 -17.50
C ILE A 201 5.02 6.36 -18.87
N ASP A 202 5.85 6.49 -19.90
CA ASP A 202 5.51 6.03 -21.23
C ASP A 202 5.96 4.56 -21.41
N LEU A 203 5.01 3.72 -21.79
CA LEU A 203 5.16 2.27 -21.94
C LEU A 203 4.61 1.82 -23.27
N SER A 204 4.77 0.54 -23.58
CA SER A 204 4.17 -0.08 -24.75
C SER A 204 3.38 -1.32 -24.37
N LEU A 205 2.22 -1.53 -24.98
CA LEU A 205 1.43 -2.74 -24.78
C LEU A 205 1.08 -3.41 -26.10
N LYS A 206 0.82 -4.72 -26.03
CA LYS A 206 0.29 -5.53 -27.10
C LYS A 206 -0.92 -6.30 -26.58
N LEU A 207 -2.11 -6.02 -27.09
CA LEU A 207 -3.35 -6.61 -26.60
C LEU A 207 -3.41 -8.11 -26.87
N ASN A 208 -3.16 -8.51 -28.12
CA ASN A 208 -3.07 -9.91 -28.52
C ASN A 208 -1.83 -10.14 -29.40
N ASN A 209 -1.54 -11.38 -29.77
CA ASN A 209 -0.34 -11.72 -30.55
C ASN A 209 -0.28 -11.08 -31.93
N ASN A 210 -1.44 -10.76 -32.52
CA ASN A 210 -1.56 -10.21 -33.88
C ASN A 210 -1.73 -8.69 -33.89
N SER A 211 -1.98 -8.05 -32.70
CA SER A 211 -2.15 -6.60 -32.62
C SER A 211 -0.82 -5.85 -32.78
N LYS A 212 -0.88 -4.63 -33.31
CA LYS A 212 0.26 -3.70 -33.31
C LYS A 212 0.57 -3.26 -31.89
N ILE A 213 1.82 -2.85 -31.66
CA ILE A 213 2.24 -2.24 -30.40
C ILE A 213 1.53 -0.89 -30.25
N ILE A 214 0.97 -0.66 -29.06
CA ILE A 214 0.26 0.56 -28.70
C ILE A 214 1.11 1.32 -27.67
N PRO A 215 1.57 2.55 -27.98
CA PRO A 215 2.19 3.41 -26.98
C PRO A 215 1.13 3.88 -25.99
N ILE A 216 1.46 3.86 -24.71
CA ILE A 216 0.55 4.23 -23.61
C ILE A 216 1.26 5.04 -22.56
N LYS A 217 0.54 5.99 -21.95
CA LYS A 217 1.00 6.74 -20.78
C LYS A 217 0.28 6.25 -19.54
N MET A 218 1.05 5.72 -18.59
CA MET A 218 0.52 5.05 -17.39
C MET A 218 0.91 5.78 -16.12
N LEU A 219 -0.02 5.87 -15.17
CA LEU A 219 0.33 6.23 -13.80
C LEU A 219 1.13 5.10 -13.14
N ILE A 220 2.21 5.41 -12.45
CA ILE A 220 2.91 4.46 -11.58
C ILE A 220 2.21 4.51 -10.21
N ASP A 221 1.56 3.42 -9.82
CA ASP A 221 0.63 3.38 -8.69
C ASP A 221 0.99 2.26 -7.70
N SER A 222 1.80 2.58 -6.68
CA SER A 222 2.13 1.61 -5.63
C SER A 222 0.98 1.37 -4.63
N GLY A 223 -0.09 2.16 -4.69
CA GLY A 223 -1.34 1.95 -3.97
C GLY A 223 -2.35 1.08 -4.73
N GLY A 224 -2.05 0.70 -5.97
CA GLY A 224 -2.82 -0.26 -6.76
C GLY A 224 -2.30 -1.69 -6.58
N SER A 225 -3.14 -2.61 -6.13
CA SER A 225 -2.79 -4.02 -5.89
C SER A 225 -2.69 -4.85 -7.16
N ASP A 226 -3.43 -4.48 -8.21
CA ASP A 226 -3.46 -5.15 -9.50
C ASP A 226 -2.18 -4.95 -10.31
N ALA A 227 -2.06 -5.68 -11.43
CA ALA A 227 -0.95 -5.50 -12.35
C ALA A 227 -1.16 -4.25 -13.22
N ILE A 228 -2.28 -4.19 -13.95
CA ILE A 228 -2.55 -3.13 -14.92
C ILE A 228 -4.03 -2.77 -14.84
N TRP A 229 -4.33 -1.48 -14.80
CA TRP A 229 -5.64 -0.94 -15.12
C TRP A 229 -5.54 -0.15 -16.42
N LEU A 230 -6.41 -0.43 -17.39
CA LEU A 230 -6.55 0.32 -18.62
C LEU A 230 -7.92 1.00 -18.66
N PHE A 231 -7.97 2.20 -19.20
CA PHE A 231 -9.20 2.96 -19.37
C PHE A 231 -9.74 2.67 -20.78
N GLU A 232 -10.88 2.01 -20.87
CA GLU A 232 -11.53 1.72 -22.16
C GLU A 232 -11.66 3.01 -22.97
N TYR A 233 -11.32 2.94 -24.26
CA TYR A 233 -11.40 4.07 -25.19
C TYR A 233 -10.54 5.30 -24.81
N SER A 234 -9.55 5.16 -23.94
CA SER A 234 -8.53 6.20 -23.76
C SER A 234 -7.56 6.33 -24.94
N ASN A 235 -7.56 5.34 -25.79
CA ASN A 235 -7.03 5.26 -27.13
C ASN A 235 -8.00 4.34 -27.89
N GLU A 236 -8.28 4.62 -29.17
CA GLU A 236 -9.22 3.85 -30.01
C GLU A 236 -8.91 2.34 -30.02
N LYS A 237 -7.64 1.98 -29.87
CA LYS A 237 -7.16 0.58 -29.84
C LYS A 237 -7.27 -0.08 -28.48
N ILE A 238 -7.60 0.66 -27.42
CA ILE A 238 -7.72 0.10 -26.06
C ILE A 238 -9.17 -0.30 -25.83
N VAL A 239 -9.49 -1.52 -26.21
CA VAL A 239 -10.80 -2.16 -26.02
C VAL A 239 -10.63 -3.45 -25.24
N THR A 240 -11.64 -3.80 -24.43
CA THR A 240 -11.64 -5.06 -23.68
C THR A 240 -11.65 -6.25 -24.64
N PRO A 241 -10.74 -7.24 -24.48
CA PRO A 241 -10.80 -8.50 -25.22
C PRO A 241 -12.11 -9.25 -24.95
N GLU A 242 -12.53 -10.12 -25.85
CA GLU A 242 -13.77 -10.92 -25.70
C GLU A 242 -13.74 -11.85 -24.48
N ASN A 243 -12.58 -12.43 -24.18
CA ASN A 243 -12.40 -13.26 -22.98
C ASN A 243 -12.14 -12.38 -21.76
N PHE A 244 -13.20 -12.08 -21.02
CA PHE A 244 -13.16 -11.31 -19.77
C PHE A 244 -14.24 -11.77 -18.79
N PHE A 245 -14.10 -11.38 -17.54
CA PHE A 245 -15.18 -11.41 -16.55
C PHE A 245 -15.22 -10.09 -15.76
N THR A 246 -16.39 -9.71 -15.28
CA THR A 246 -16.52 -8.53 -14.40
C THR A 246 -16.07 -8.89 -13.01
N ASP A 247 -15.19 -8.09 -12.45
CA ASP A 247 -14.57 -8.32 -11.15
C ASP A 247 -14.62 -7.06 -10.28
N PHE A 248 -14.69 -7.25 -8.98
CA PHE A 248 -14.42 -6.21 -8.00
C PHE A 248 -12.91 -5.93 -7.98
N LEU A 249 -12.52 -4.70 -8.29
CA LEU A 249 -11.11 -4.32 -8.41
C LEU A 249 -10.55 -3.65 -7.15
N GLY A 250 -11.42 -3.15 -6.30
CA GLY A 250 -11.04 -2.49 -5.06
C GLY A 250 -11.93 -1.30 -4.70
N VAL A 251 -11.44 -0.50 -3.79
CA VAL A 251 -12.11 0.72 -3.33
C VAL A 251 -11.22 1.92 -3.63
N GLY A 252 -11.72 2.83 -4.44
CA GLY A 252 -11.10 4.14 -4.65
C GLY A 252 -11.65 5.17 -3.69
N LEU A 253 -11.12 6.39 -3.75
CA LEU A 253 -11.56 7.47 -2.85
C LEU A 253 -13.03 7.90 -3.08
N SER A 254 -13.58 7.59 -4.25
CA SER A 254 -15.01 7.83 -4.57
C SER A 254 -15.84 6.55 -4.58
N GLY A 255 -15.45 5.53 -3.80
CA GLY A 255 -16.22 4.30 -3.64
C GLY A 255 -15.67 3.10 -4.40
N THR A 256 -16.53 2.13 -4.59
CA THR A 256 -16.20 0.84 -5.22
C THR A 256 -15.82 1.00 -6.68
N VAL A 257 -14.84 0.22 -7.12
CA VAL A 257 -14.39 0.16 -8.51
C VAL A 257 -14.60 -1.26 -9.03
N TYR A 258 -15.37 -1.39 -10.07
CA TYR A 258 -15.52 -2.61 -10.87
C TYR A 258 -14.86 -2.45 -12.23
N GLY A 259 -14.56 -3.56 -12.88
CA GLY A 259 -14.03 -3.56 -14.23
C GLY A 259 -14.00 -4.95 -14.84
N LYS A 260 -13.72 -4.99 -16.15
CA LYS A 260 -13.61 -6.22 -16.90
C LYS A 260 -12.19 -6.75 -16.81
N ARG A 261 -11.99 -7.82 -16.06
CA ARG A 261 -10.68 -8.47 -15.94
C ARG A 261 -10.43 -9.37 -17.13
N SER A 262 -9.26 -9.21 -17.74
CA SER A 262 -8.82 -9.99 -18.89
C SER A 262 -7.30 -10.15 -18.85
N ARG A 263 -6.73 -10.60 -19.96
CA ARG A 263 -5.29 -10.80 -20.13
C ARG A 263 -4.84 -10.20 -21.46
N ILE A 264 -3.68 -9.53 -21.46
CA ILE A 264 -3.07 -9.02 -22.71
C ILE A 264 -1.81 -9.83 -23.05
N SER A 265 -1.38 -9.73 -24.32
CA SER A 265 -0.20 -10.47 -24.79
C SER A 265 1.08 -10.03 -24.05
N SER A 266 1.35 -8.72 -23.97
CA SER A 266 2.56 -8.24 -23.31
C SER A 266 2.50 -6.76 -22.92
N LEU A 267 3.35 -6.41 -21.94
CA LEU A 267 3.65 -5.04 -21.54
C LEU A 267 5.16 -4.83 -21.61
N GLY A 268 5.60 -3.79 -22.33
CA GLY A 268 6.99 -3.36 -22.43
C GLY A 268 7.32 -2.23 -21.47
N LEU A 269 8.39 -2.41 -20.68
CA LEU A 269 8.97 -1.40 -19.77
C LEU A 269 10.45 -1.23 -20.13
N GLY A 270 10.76 -0.35 -21.08
CA GLY A 270 12.08 -0.24 -21.67
C GLY A 270 12.53 -1.59 -22.27
N LYS A 271 13.69 -2.09 -21.84
CA LYS A 271 14.21 -3.41 -22.27
C LYS A 271 13.48 -4.61 -21.67
N PHE A 272 12.57 -4.42 -20.73
CA PHE A 272 11.87 -5.51 -20.07
C PHE A 272 10.52 -5.76 -20.73
N LEU A 273 10.25 -7.02 -21.05
CA LEU A 273 8.97 -7.48 -21.59
C LEU A 273 8.30 -8.42 -20.59
N LEU A 274 7.11 -8.05 -20.13
CA LEU A 274 6.26 -8.88 -19.30
C LEU A 274 5.22 -9.57 -20.17
N LYS A 275 5.16 -10.90 -20.10
CA LYS A 275 4.27 -11.73 -20.93
C LYS A 275 2.97 -12.04 -20.21
N LYS A 276 1.87 -11.98 -20.91
CA LYS A 276 0.52 -12.34 -20.46
C LYS A 276 0.10 -11.73 -19.12
N PRO A 277 0.34 -10.41 -18.86
CA PRO A 277 -0.12 -9.82 -17.63
C PRO A 277 -1.65 -9.77 -17.55
N THR A 278 -2.20 -9.88 -16.34
CA THR A 278 -3.61 -9.59 -16.08
C THR A 278 -3.85 -8.09 -16.19
N VAL A 279 -4.98 -7.74 -16.76
CA VAL A 279 -5.43 -6.35 -16.96
C VAL A 279 -6.88 -6.23 -16.58
N SER A 280 -7.21 -5.14 -15.91
CA SER A 280 -8.60 -4.74 -15.66
C SER A 280 -8.93 -3.53 -16.52
N PHE A 281 -9.97 -3.64 -17.32
CA PHE A 281 -10.47 -2.57 -18.18
C PHE A 281 -11.58 -1.83 -17.44
N LEU A 282 -11.39 -0.54 -17.24
CA LEU A 282 -12.31 0.32 -16.52
C LEU A 282 -13.05 1.21 -17.52
N ASP A 283 -14.33 1.38 -17.26
CA ASP A 283 -15.20 2.21 -18.08
C ASP A 283 -14.92 3.72 -17.93
N THR A 284 -15.65 4.52 -18.69
CA THR A 284 -15.50 5.98 -18.69
C THR A 284 -16.03 6.61 -17.41
N LEU A 285 -17.07 6.04 -16.80
CA LEU A 285 -17.73 6.60 -15.62
C LEU A 285 -16.84 6.48 -14.39
N SER A 286 -16.34 5.27 -14.10
CA SER A 286 -15.42 4.99 -12.99
C SER A 286 -14.10 5.76 -13.08
N THR A 287 -13.68 6.15 -14.30
CA THR A 287 -12.39 6.78 -14.57
C THR A 287 -12.47 8.28 -14.87
N LYS A 288 -13.64 8.91 -14.76
CA LYS A 288 -13.89 10.33 -15.10
C LYS A 288 -12.85 11.29 -14.52
N GLU A 289 -12.55 11.17 -13.23
CA GLU A 289 -11.56 12.04 -12.56
C GLU A 289 -10.12 11.75 -13.01
N ALA A 290 -9.80 10.48 -13.27
CA ALA A 290 -8.47 10.08 -13.73
C ALA A 290 -8.20 10.55 -15.17
N ARG A 291 -9.24 10.70 -15.99
CA ARG A 291 -9.19 11.18 -17.38
C ARG A 291 -9.01 12.70 -17.52
N ARG A 292 -9.04 13.46 -16.43
CA ARG A 292 -8.68 14.89 -16.45
C ARG A 292 -7.27 15.12 -16.98
N PHE A 293 -6.38 14.17 -16.82
CA PHE A 293 -5.15 14.10 -17.58
C PHE A 293 -5.39 13.28 -18.85
N ASN A 294 -5.76 13.96 -19.92
CA ASN A 294 -6.21 13.37 -21.19
C ASN A 294 -5.21 12.41 -21.85
N LYS A 295 -3.92 12.49 -21.51
CA LYS A 295 -2.87 11.61 -22.00
C LYS A 295 -2.81 10.27 -21.24
N ARG A 296 -3.50 10.13 -20.09
CA ARG A 296 -3.44 8.93 -19.26
C ARG A 296 -4.30 7.81 -19.83
N ASN A 297 -3.69 6.64 -20.10
CA ASN A 297 -4.37 5.44 -20.56
C ASN A 297 -4.71 4.46 -19.43
N GLY A 298 -4.12 4.64 -18.24
CA GLY A 298 -4.37 3.74 -17.13
C GLY A 298 -3.35 3.85 -16.00
N SER A 299 -3.10 2.75 -15.30
CA SER A 299 -2.06 2.64 -14.27
C SER A 299 -1.38 1.27 -14.29
N ILE A 300 -0.12 1.25 -13.89
CA ILE A 300 0.59 0.03 -13.50
C ILE A 300 0.67 -0.01 -11.98
N GLY A 301 0.21 -1.11 -11.41
CA GLY A 301 0.17 -1.30 -9.96
C GLY A 301 1.28 -2.22 -9.45
N THR A 302 1.16 -2.59 -8.19
CA THR A 302 2.17 -3.39 -7.50
C THR A 302 2.28 -4.82 -8.07
N GLY A 303 1.26 -5.35 -8.74
CA GLY A 303 1.38 -6.59 -9.50
C GLY A 303 2.48 -6.56 -10.57
N ILE A 304 2.82 -5.38 -11.11
CA ILE A 304 3.99 -5.13 -11.96
C ILE A 304 5.23 -4.77 -11.11
N LEU A 305 5.10 -3.78 -10.22
CA LEU A 305 6.23 -3.19 -9.50
C LEU A 305 6.97 -4.22 -8.63
N LYS A 306 6.25 -5.15 -7.99
CA LYS A 306 6.86 -6.20 -7.14
C LYS A 306 7.84 -7.12 -7.87
N ARG A 307 7.79 -7.19 -9.21
CA ARG A 307 8.69 -7.99 -10.06
C ARG A 307 10.09 -7.40 -10.19
N PHE A 308 10.27 -6.21 -9.60
CA PHE A 308 11.52 -5.46 -9.63
C PHE A 308 11.94 -5.02 -8.23
N THR A 309 13.22 -4.75 -8.06
CA THR A 309 13.66 -3.74 -7.11
C THR A 309 13.49 -2.42 -7.82
N VAL A 310 12.75 -1.49 -7.21
CA VAL A 310 12.34 -0.22 -7.85
C VAL A 310 13.00 0.94 -7.11
N TRP A 311 13.59 1.87 -7.87
CA TRP A 311 14.01 3.17 -7.34
C TRP A 311 13.08 4.24 -7.90
N PHE A 312 12.35 4.89 -7.02
CA PHE A 312 11.59 6.10 -7.31
C PHE A 312 12.51 7.30 -7.07
N ASP A 313 12.95 7.94 -8.12
CA ASP A 313 13.84 9.11 -8.07
C ASP A 313 13.11 10.32 -8.66
N TYR A 314 12.14 10.83 -7.87
CA TYR A 314 11.33 11.99 -8.28
C TYR A 314 12.17 13.26 -8.44
N PRO A 315 13.16 13.56 -7.57
CA PRO A 315 14.02 14.71 -7.76
C PRO A 315 14.70 14.77 -9.14
N ASN A 316 14.99 13.60 -9.74
CA ASN A 316 15.61 13.50 -11.07
C ASN A 316 14.64 13.03 -12.16
N ASN A 317 13.33 13.01 -11.92
CA ASN A 317 12.28 12.60 -12.86
C ASN A 317 12.54 11.24 -13.52
N ARG A 318 12.93 10.23 -12.74
CA ARG A 318 13.23 8.90 -13.26
C ARG A 318 12.78 7.77 -12.36
N LEU A 319 12.51 6.64 -12.98
CA LEU A 319 12.26 5.35 -12.34
C LEU A 319 13.38 4.39 -12.76
N MET A 320 14.03 3.72 -11.81
CA MET A 320 14.99 2.68 -12.13
C MET A 320 14.44 1.32 -11.69
N LEU A 321 14.53 0.34 -12.57
CA LEU A 321 14.02 -1.01 -12.40
C LEU A 321 15.14 -2.03 -12.51
N LYS A 322 15.19 -2.98 -11.58
CA LYS A 322 16.07 -4.16 -11.65
C LYS A 322 15.23 -5.40 -11.40
N LYS A 323 15.23 -6.35 -12.34
CA LYS A 323 14.52 -7.63 -12.15
C LYS A 323 14.89 -8.28 -10.83
N ASN A 324 13.89 -8.85 -10.16
CA ASN A 324 14.06 -9.69 -8.99
C ASN A 324 13.50 -11.10 -9.24
N ASN A 325 13.45 -11.96 -8.22
CA ASN A 325 13.01 -13.34 -8.34
C ASN A 325 11.55 -13.49 -8.77
N PHE A 326 10.70 -12.47 -8.54
CA PHE A 326 9.28 -12.48 -8.91
C PHE A 326 9.06 -12.12 -10.39
N PHE A 327 10.12 -11.76 -11.15
CA PHE A 327 9.97 -11.27 -12.52
C PHE A 327 9.25 -12.25 -13.45
N ASN A 328 9.57 -13.53 -13.33
CA ASN A 328 9.01 -14.59 -14.18
C ASN A 328 7.79 -15.28 -13.56
N GLU A 329 7.30 -14.83 -12.40
CA GLU A 329 6.07 -15.40 -11.83
C GLU A 329 4.87 -15.16 -12.75
N GLU A 330 3.96 -16.13 -12.80
CA GLU A 330 2.69 -15.96 -13.49
C GLU A 330 1.87 -14.80 -12.89
N PHE A 331 1.07 -14.17 -13.72
CA PHE A 331 0.09 -13.19 -13.25
C PHE A 331 -1.20 -13.92 -12.85
N ASN A 332 -1.26 -14.30 -11.59
CA ASN A 332 -2.42 -14.97 -11.03
C ASN A 332 -3.40 -13.95 -10.43
N TYR A 333 -4.66 -14.34 -10.36
CA TYR A 333 -5.76 -13.60 -9.76
C TYR A 333 -6.57 -14.55 -8.89
N ASN A 334 -7.58 -14.05 -8.19
CA ASN A 334 -8.47 -14.86 -7.38
C ASN A 334 -9.32 -15.79 -8.26
N MET A 335 -9.00 -17.07 -8.24
CA MET A 335 -9.66 -18.11 -9.06
C MET A 335 -10.82 -18.79 -8.32
N SER A 336 -11.12 -18.40 -7.08
CA SER A 336 -12.26 -18.92 -6.33
C SER A 336 -13.55 -18.14 -6.59
N GLY A 337 -13.44 -16.85 -6.85
CA GLY A 337 -14.57 -15.90 -6.90
C GLY A 337 -15.04 -15.41 -5.53
N LEU A 338 -14.30 -15.68 -4.44
CA LEU A 338 -14.66 -15.25 -3.08
C LEU A 338 -13.99 -13.94 -2.70
N GLU A 339 -14.75 -12.97 -2.23
CA GLU A 339 -14.23 -11.86 -1.45
C GLU A 339 -14.36 -12.18 0.05
N VAL A 340 -13.23 -12.44 0.71
CA VAL A 340 -13.17 -12.68 2.15
C VAL A 340 -12.70 -11.42 2.85
N VAL A 341 -13.35 -11.06 3.97
CA VAL A 341 -13.01 -9.90 4.78
C VAL A 341 -12.84 -10.29 6.24
N TYR A 342 -12.09 -9.48 6.96
CA TYR A 342 -12.01 -9.56 8.42
C TYR A 342 -13.33 -9.08 9.04
N ASP A 343 -13.89 -9.86 9.97
CA ASP A 343 -15.16 -9.64 10.61
C ASP A 343 -15.03 -9.60 12.14
N GLY A 344 -14.07 -8.82 12.64
CA GLY A 344 -13.84 -8.68 14.07
C GLY A 344 -13.09 -9.85 14.69
N LYS A 345 -13.35 -10.09 15.98
CA LYS A 345 -12.68 -11.14 16.76
C LYS A 345 -13.69 -12.07 17.39
N ILE A 346 -13.34 -13.34 17.47
CA ILE A 346 -14.05 -14.38 18.21
C ILE A 346 -13.23 -14.83 19.40
N LEU A 347 -13.91 -15.20 20.48
CA LEU A 347 -13.27 -15.84 21.64
C LEU A 347 -13.10 -17.34 21.33
N VAL A 348 -11.86 -17.81 21.38
CA VAL A 348 -11.51 -19.20 21.09
C VAL A 348 -10.86 -19.80 22.33
N GLU A 349 -11.31 -20.99 22.68
CA GLU A 349 -10.70 -21.83 23.73
C GLU A 349 -9.54 -22.63 23.12
N GLU A 350 -8.32 -22.41 23.63
CA GLU A 350 -7.13 -23.14 23.22
C GLU A 350 -6.58 -23.99 24.37
N LEU A 351 -6.22 -25.24 24.07
CA LEU A 351 -5.56 -26.10 25.03
C LEU A 351 -4.11 -25.64 25.22
N SER A 352 -3.81 -25.14 26.42
CA SER A 352 -2.45 -24.83 26.87
C SER A 352 -1.83 -26.04 27.54
N ARG A 353 -0.63 -26.40 27.13
CA ARG A 353 0.15 -27.50 27.71
C ARG A 353 1.35 -26.90 28.47
N ASN A 354 1.21 -26.80 29.79
CA ASN A 354 2.25 -26.32 30.66
C ASN A 354 2.91 -27.52 31.36
N TYR A 355 4.21 -27.48 31.51
CA TYR A 355 4.97 -28.47 32.28
C TYR A 355 5.27 -27.88 33.65
N SER A 356 4.81 -28.55 34.70
CA SER A 356 5.23 -28.26 36.07
C SER A 356 6.32 -29.24 36.46
N ARG A 357 7.43 -28.70 36.97
CA ARG A 357 8.48 -29.48 37.61
C ARG A 357 8.24 -29.45 39.09
N GLY A 358 8.19 -30.60 39.71
CA GLY A 358 8.05 -30.76 41.16
C GLY A 358 9.07 -31.77 41.70
N ARG A 359 9.27 -31.72 43.01
CA ARG A 359 10.07 -32.69 43.74
C ARG A 359 9.09 -33.62 44.49
N GLY A 360 9.14 -34.92 44.20
CA GLY A 360 8.31 -35.91 44.87
C GLY A 360 8.87 -36.26 46.23
N GLU A 361 7.99 -36.72 47.14
CA GLU A 361 8.40 -37.18 48.45
C GLU A 361 9.14 -38.51 48.35
N THR A 362 8.74 -39.38 47.44
CA THR A 362 9.37 -40.67 47.18
C THR A 362 10.21 -40.62 45.89
N PRO A 363 11.47 -41.15 45.91
CA PRO A 363 12.27 -41.27 44.68
C PRO A 363 11.72 -42.34 43.75
N ASP A 364 11.97 -42.17 42.43
CA ASP A 364 11.74 -43.22 41.45
C ASP A 364 12.75 -44.36 41.62
N PRO A 365 12.61 -45.49 40.90
CA PRO A 365 13.53 -46.63 40.97
C PRO A 365 15.01 -46.28 40.71
N ASN A 366 15.29 -45.14 40.08
CA ASN A 366 16.65 -44.63 39.81
C ASN A 366 17.12 -43.57 40.83
N GLY A 367 16.36 -43.36 41.92
CA GLY A 367 16.71 -42.43 42.98
C GLY A 367 16.37 -40.96 42.69
N ASN A 368 15.72 -40.68 41.58
CA ASN A 368 15.37 -39.32 41.14
C ASN A 368 14.02 -38.87 41.79
N ARG A 369 14.03 -37.71 42.45
CA ARG A 369 12.82 -37.16 43.09
C ARG A 369 12.14 -36.08 42.23
N ASN A 370 12.72 -35.71 41.12
CA ASN A 370 12.14 -34.74 40.24
C ASN A 370 11.14 -35.39 39.29
N TYR A 371 9.95 -34.81 39.18
CA TYR A 371 8.96 -35.22 38.20
C TYR A 371 8.53 -34.04 37.34
N ILE A 372 8.13 -34.35 36.09
CA ILE A 372 7.53 -33.43 35.16
C ILE A 372 6.05 -33.81 35.02
N ARG A 373 5.15 -32.93 35.44
CA ARG A 373 3.72 -33.15 35.26
C ARG A 373 3.21 -32.28 34.12
N LEU A 374 2.54 -32.87 33.16
CA LEU A 374 1.81 -32.14 32.12
C LEU A 374 0.50 -31.62 32.71
N ILE A 375 0.40 -30.30 32.82
CA ILE A 375 -0.82 -29.63 33.20
C ILE A 375 -1.50 -29.18 31.94
N LYS A 376 -2.70 -29.74 31.69
CA LYS A 376 -3.62 -29.27 30.64
C LYS A 376 -4.48 -28.16 31.26
N SER A 377 -4.40 -26.96 30.70
CA SER A 377 -5.25 -25.84 31.04
C SER A 377 -5.89 -25.30 29.76
N TYR A 378 -7.03 -24.65 29.89
CA TYR A 378 -7.66 -23.97 28.76
C TYR A 378 -7.44 -22.47 28.91
N GLU A 379 -7.02 -21.84 27.79
CA GLU A 379 -6.83 -20.40 27.71
C GLU A 379 -7.82 -19.84 26.68
N TYR A 380 -8.48 -18.74 27.01
CA TYR A 380 -9.37 -18.05 26.09
C TYR A 380 -8.62 -16.92 25.42
N LYS A 381 -8.60 -16.93 24.07
CA LYS A 381 -7.90 -15.92 23.27
C LYS A 381 -8.81 -15.31 22.22
N PHE A 382 -8.74 -13.99 22.07
CA PHE A 382 -9.39 -13.32 20.96
C PHE A 382 -8.62 -13.58 19.65
N LYS A 383 -9.27 -14.24 18.70
CA LYS A 383 -8.73 -14.60 17.40
C LYS A 383 -9.50 -13.88 16.28
N PRO A 384 -8.88 -13.65 15.10
CA PRO A 384 -9.57 -13.04 13.97
C PRO A 384 -10.75 -13.88 13.51
N ASN A 385 -11.85 -13.23 13.15
CA ASN A 385 -12.97 -13.83 12.45
C ASN A 385 -13.00 -13.37 11.00
N PHE A 386 -13.50 -14.21 10.10
CA PHE A 386 -13.57 -13.92 8.67
C PHE A 386 -14.93 -14.29 8.13
N LYS A 387 -15.46 -13.46 7.21
CA LYS A 387 -16.70 -13.76 6.50
C LYS A 387 -16.55 -13.57 4.99
N ILE A 388 -17.45 -14.19 4.27
CA ILE A 388 -17.60 -14.00 2.83
C ILE A 388 -18.37 -12.70 2.59
N ASN A 389 -17.71 -11.70 2.05
CA ASN A 389 -18.30 -10.39 1.75
C ASN A 389 -19.06 -10.40 0.42
N ASP A 390 -18.52 -11.13 -0.56
CA ASP A 390 -19.13 -11.26 -1.88
C ASP A 390 -18.71 -12.57 -2.55
N VAL A 391 -19.55 -13.05 -3.48
CA VAL A 391 -19.29 -14.25 -4.29
C VAL A 391 -19.58 -13.92 -5.75
N LEU A 392 -18.55 -14.03 -6.58
CA LEU A 392 -18.67 -13.78 -8.02
C LEU A 392 -19.57 -14.82 -8.67
N LYS A 393 -20.66 -14.37 -9.27
CA LYS A 393 -21.63 -15.24 -9.95
C LYS A 393 -20.98 -16.08 -11.05
N GLY A 394 -21.28 -17.38 -11.07
CA GLY A 394 -20.70 -18.35 -12.02
C GLY A 394 -19.30 -18.80 -11.67
N SER A 395 -18.72 -18.32 -10.56
CA SER A 395 -17.41 -18.75 -10.08
C SER A 395 -17.44 -20.17 -9.48
N PRO A 396 -16.27 -20.80 -9.30
CA PRO A 396 -16.21 -22.11 -8.64
C PRO A 396 -16.86 -22.14 -7.25
N ALA A 397 -16.73 -21.08 -6.47
CA ALA A 397 -17.36 -20.99 -5.15
C ALA A 397 -18.88 -20.81 -5.21
N ASP A 398 -19.37 -20.00 -6.15
CA ASP A 398 -20.80 -19.81 -6.39
C ASP A 398 -21.49 -21.12 -6.81
N ILE A 399 -20.90 -21.80 -7.80
CA ILE A 399 -21.38 -23.12 -8.27
C ILE A 399 -21.39 -24.16 -7.16
N ALA A 400 -20.43 -24.07 -6.23
CA ALA A 400 -20.36 -24.96 -5.07
C ALA A 400 -21.32 -24.57 -3.95
N GLY A 401 -22.05 -23.45 -4.04
CA GLY A 401 -23.07 -23.01 -3.11
C GLY A 401 -22.58 -22.20 -1.92
N VAL A 402 -21.40 -21.54 -2.03
CA VAL A 402 -20.96 -20.52 -1.07
C VAL A 402 -21.84 -19.29 -1.22
N MET A 403 -22.22 -18.66 -0.10
CA MET A 403 -23.07 -17.47 -0.10
C MET A 403 -22.40 -16.31 0.63
N LYS A 404 -22.83 -15.11 0.30
CA LYS A 404 -22.51 -13.90 1.06
C LYS A 404 -22.92 -14.09 2.52
N ASP A 405 -22.15 -13.49 3.44
CA ASP A 405 -22.29 -13.52 4.89
C ASP A 405 -22.05 -14.90 5.55
N ASP A 406 -21.61 -15.93 4.79
CA ASP A 406 -21.08 -17.16 5.38
C ASP A 406 -19.84 -16.82 6.22
N ILE A 407 -19.78 -17.33 7.47
CA ILE A 407 -18.59 -17.19 8.32
C ILE A 407 -17.60 -18.31 8.02
N LEU A 408 -16.36 -17.97 7.75
CA LEU A 408 -15.30 -18.93 7.40
C LEU A 408 -14.70 -19.54 8.68
N ILE A 409 -15.03 -20.80 8.96
CA ILE A 409 -14.57 -21.54 10.15
C ILE A 409 -13.25 -22.26 9.89
N LYS A 410 -13.14 -22.99 8.74
CA LYS A 410 -11.92 -23.71 8.35
C LYS A 410 -11.66 -23.56 6.85
N ILE A 411 -10.39 -23.57 6.50
CA ILE A 411 -9.93 -23.68 5.12
C ILE A 411 -8.88 -24.80 5.03
N ASN A 412 -9.11 -25.77 4.14
CA ASN A 412 -8.26 -26.96 3.94
C ASN A 412 -7.95 -27.70 5.26
N GLY A 413 -8.96 -27.81 6.13
CA GLY A 413 -8.88 -28.50 7.42
C GLY A 413 -8.34 -27.67 8.58
N ASN A 414 -7.65 -26.55 8.32
CA ASN A 414 -7.10 -25.68 9.35
C ASN A 414 -8.12 -24.62 9.78
N PRO A 415 -8.24 -24.29 11.09
CA PRO A 415 -9.08 -23.21 11.57
C PRO A 415 -8.72 -21.88 10.87
N ALA A 416 -9.74 -21.15 10.41
CA ALA A 416 -9.53 -19.89 9.69
C ALA A 416 -8.82 -18.83 10.54
N TYR A 417 -9.08 -18.81 11.84
CA TYR A 417 -8.48 -17.87 12.79
C TYR A 417 -6.95 -18.05 12.97
N ASN A 418 -6.36 -19.14 12.46
CA ASN A 418 -4.90 -19.34 12.45
C ASN A 418 -4.20 -18.65 11.29
N PHE A 419 -4.95 -18.06 10.37
CA PHE A 419 -4.43 -17.34 9.21
C PHE A 419 -4.58 -15.83 9.39
N GLN A 420 -3.71 -15.09 8.73
CA GLN A 420 -3.96 -13.70 8.39
C GLN A 420 -4.85 -13.62 7.14
N LEU A 421 -5.65 -12.57 6.97
CA LEU A 421 -6.54 -12.44 5.81
C LEU A 421 -5.80 -12.58 4.47
N HIS A 422 -4.63 -11.97 4.32
CA HIS A 422 -3.83 -12.04 3.09
C HIS A 422 -3.32 -13.47 2.78
N GLU A 423 -3.14 -14.32 3.80
CA GLU A 423 -2.78 -15.72 3.61
C GLU A 423 -3.97 -16.50 3.05
N ILE A 424 -5.18 -16.24 3.56
CA ILE A 424 -6.43 -16.81 3.02
C ILE A 424 -6.59 -16.40 1.55
N ILE A 425 -6.48 -15.10 1.26
CA ILE A 425 -6.57 -14.58 -0.12
C ILE A 425 -5.51 -15.24 -1.02
N SER A 426 -4.28 -15.43 -0.52
CA SER A 426 -3.21 -16.05 -1.29
C SER A 426 -3.50 -17.51 -1.68
N ILE A 427 -4.29 -18.24 -0.89
CA ILE A 427 -4.72 -19.62 -1.21
C ILE A 427 -5.53 -19.63 -2.51
N PHE A 428 -6.38 -18.61 -2.73
CA PHE A 428 -7.23 -18.50 -3.93
C PHE A 428 -6.47 -18.05 -5.19
N HIS A 429 -5.25 -17.56 -5.04
CA HIS A 429 -4.35 -17.15 -6.13
C HIS A 429 -3.30 -18.21 -6.49
N LYS A 430 -3.35 -19.41 -5.89
CA LYS A 430 -2.36 -20.45 -6.12
C LYS A 430 -2.44 -21.01 -7.56
N LYS A 431 -2.41 -22.30 -7.72
CA LYS A 431 -2.42 -23.00 -8.99
C LYS A 431 -3.84 -23.38 -9.36
N GLU A 432 -4.17 -23.30 -10.65
CA GLU A 432 -5.38 -23.89 -11.21
C GLU A 432 -5.53 -25.36 -10.81
N ASN A 433 -6.76 -25.81 -10.66
CA ASN A 433 -7.15 -27.15 -10.18
C ASN A 433 -6.79 -27.49 -8.73
N ASN A 434 -6.26 -26.54 -7.95
CA ASN A 434 -6.12 -26.76 -6.51
C ASN A 434 -7.49 -26.93 -5.85
N LEU A 435 -7.65 -28.02 -5.12
CA LEU A 435 -8.86 -28.29 -4.35
C LEU A 435 -8.90 -27.41 -3.10
N ILE A 436 -9.99 -26.68 -2.95
CA ILE A 436 -10.31 -25.85 -1.77
C ILE A 436 -11.42 -26.56 -0.98
N ARG A 437 -11.19 -26.78 0.30
CA ARG A 437 -12.20 -27.30 1.24
C ARG A 437 -12.51 -26.24 2.27
N LEU A 438 -13.76 -25.81 2.35
CA LEU A 438 -14.23 -24.84 3.32
C LEU A 438 -15.16 -25.50 4.34
N THR A 439 -15.06 -25.10 5.60
CA THR A 439 -16.12 -25.26 6.58
C THR A 439 -16.65 -23.87 6.91
N LEU A 440 -17.91 -23.65 6.63
CA LEU A 440 -18.62 -22.39 6.78
C LEU A 440 -19.66 -22.51 7.89
N MET A 441 -20.03 -21.38 8.51
CA MET A 441 -21.20 -21.26 9.38
C MET A 441 -22.23 -20.40 8.68
N ARG A 442 -23.42 -20.95 8.45
CA ARG A 442 -24.59 -20.30 7.85
C ARG A 442 -25.79 -20.58 8.73
N ASN A 443 -26.48 -19.55 9.21
CA ASN A 443 -27.64 -19.68 10.08
C ASN A 443 -27.40 -20.68 11.25
N ASN A 444 -26.27 -20.53 11.95
CA ASN A 444 -25.82 -21.38 13.05
C ASN A 444 -25.59 -22.87 12.70
N LYS A 445 -25.58 -23.23 11.42
CA LYS A 445 -25.27 -24.58 10.93
C LYS A 445 -23.94 -24.64 10.24
N LYS A 446 -23.12 -25.67 10.56
CA LYS A 446 -21.84 -25.92 9.88
C LYS A 446 -22.08 -26.61 8.54
N ILE A 447 -21.56 -26.00 7.47
CA ILE A 447 -21.67 -26.50 6.11
C ILE A 447 -20.25 -26.78 5.61
N LYS A 448 -20.06 -27.93 4.94
CA LYS A 448 -18.80 -28.30 4.28
C LYS A 448 -18.97 -28.15 2.77
N ILE A 449 -18.12 -27.35 2.15
CA ILE A 449 -18.13 -27.08 0.71
C ILE A 449 -16.73 -27.34 0.15
N GLN A 450 -16.66 -27.86 -1.07
CA GLN A 450 -15.40 -28.04 -1.78
C GLN A 450 -15.54 -27.69 -3.26
N PHE A 451 -14.49 -27.12 -3.83
CA PHE A 451 -14.39 -26.79 -5.25
C PHE A 451 -12.93 -26.71 -5.68
N ASN A 452 -12.69 -26.84 -6.97
CA ASN A 452 -11.37 -26.63 -7.57
C ASN A 452 -11.24 -25.20 -8.06
N LEU A 453 -10.06 -24.59 -7.86
CA LEU A 453 -9.75 -23.28 -8.47
C LEU A 453 -9.73 -23.41 -10.00
N LYS A 454 -10.36 -22.46 -10.68
CA LYS A 454 -10.46 -22.48 -12.16
C LYS A 454 -10.09 -21.12 -12.72
N LYS A 455 -9.21 -21.12 -13.74
CA LYS A 455 -8.95 -19.94 -14.55
C LYS A 455 -10.17 -19.65 -15.45
N ILE A 456 -10.58 -18.38 -15.47
CA ILE A 456 -11.62 -17.88 -16.38
C ILE A 456 -10.95 -17.25 -17.60
N ILE A 457 -9.76 -16.62 -17.40
CA ILE A 457 -8.97 -15.92 -18.42
C ILE A 457 -7.54 -16.43 -18.49
#